data_c6ccea1c8432fdb93b3b0dfcd995c8f9
#
_entry.id   c6ccea1c8432fdb93b3b0dfcd995c8f9
#
_cell.length_a   1.000
_cell.length_b   1.000
_cell.length_c   1.000
_cell.angle_alpha   90.00
_cell.angle_beta   90.00
_cell.angle_gamma   90.00
#
_symmetry.space_group_name_H-M   'P 1'
#
loop_
_entity.id
_entity.type
_entity.pdbx_description
1 polymer ?
#
loop_
_entity_poly.entity_id
_entity_poly.type
_entity_poly.pdbx_seq_one_letter_code
_entity_poly.pdbx_strand_id
1 'polypeptide(L)'
;TPIKSSAASDVYKRQVDNCYGEFVQTREPTEVGADLIAGSLIKNAGGGIATTGGYIAGRADLVEKCAYRLTTPGLGKEVGASLGHNRELYMGLFYAPHTVGEALKSAVYISALFSEFGYKTTPAYDAERGDIVQSLGLENEESLVAFCQGIQSGSPIDSFVLPEPWDMPGYDSKVVMAAGAFTLGSSIELSADAPIREPFYAWIQGGLNFHSAKICAMLAAQKMLEKGLLPNV
;
A
#
# COMPACT_ATOMS: atom_id res chain seq x y z
N THR A 1 8.77 -18.52 -5.19
CA THR A 1 8.48 -19.98 -5.35
C THR A 1 7.87 -20.16 -6.71
N PRO A 2 8.42 -21.00 -7.61
CA PRO A 2 7.81 -21.18 -8.92
C PRO A 2 6.40 -21.75 -8.73
N ILE A 3 5.41 -21.04 -9.24
CA ILE A 3 4.02 -21.52 -9.28
C ILE A 3 4.03 -22.73 -10.20
N LYS A 4 3.89 -23.91 -9.62
CA LYS A 4 3.67 -25.13 -10.42
C LYS A 4 2.32 -24.98 -11.07
N SER A 5 2.29 -24.63 -12.36
CA SER A 5 1.12 -24.69 -13.20
C SER A 5 0.65 -26.15 -13.23
N SER A 6 -0.45 -26.46 -12.54
CA SER A 6 -1.12 -27.75 -12.77
C SER A 6 -1.91 -27.65 -14.09
N ALA A 7 -2.17 -28.79 -14.74
CA ALA A 7 -2.96 -28.84 -15.97
C ALA A 7 -4.35 -28.15 -15.83
N ALA A 8 -4.87 -28.02 -14.61
CA ALA A 8 -6.07 -27.25 -14.31
C ALA A 8 -5.92 -25.74 -14.54
N SER A 9 -4.70 -25.19 -14.50
CA SER A 9 -4.46 -23.76 -14.70
C SER A 9 -4.63 -23.30 -16.16
N ASP A 10 -4.64 -24.21 -17.11
CA ASP A 10 -4.86 -23.89 -18.53
C ASP A 10 -6.35 -23.65 -18.85
N VAL A 11 -7.23 -24.05 -17.93
CA VAL A 11 -8.71 -23.89 -18.07
C VAL A 11 -9.17 -22.59 -17.43
N TYR A 12 -8.46 -22.06 -16.45
CA TYR A 12 -8.85 -20.87 -15.68
C TYR A 12 -8.00 -19.65 -16.03
N LYS A 13 -8.63 -18.46 -15.99
CA LYS A 13 -7.91 -17.20 -16.17
C LYS A 13 -7.20 -16.84 -14.88
N ARG A 14 -5.95 -16.37 -15.01
CA ARG A 14 -5.14 -15.86 -13.88
C ARG A 14 -5.37 -14.38 -13.78
N GLN A 15 -5.94 -13.96 -12.66
CA GLN A 15 -6.16 -12.55 -12.34
C GLN A 15 -5.29 -12.18 -11.14
N VAL A 16 -4.71 -10.99 -11.19
CA VAL A 16 -3.89 -10.44 -10.11
C VAL A 16 -4.43 -9.08 -9.71
N ASP A 17 -4.71 -8.91 -8.42
CA ASP A 17 -4.79 -7.58 -7.81
C ASP A 17 -3.36 -7.08 -7.68
N ASN A 18 -3.02 -6.06 -8.48
CA ASN A 18 -1.67 -5.52 -8.58
C ASN A 18 -1.44 -4.30 -7.67
N CYS A 19 -2.41 -4.00 -6.80
CA CYS A 19 -2.27 -2.88 -5.86
C CYS A 19 -0.97 -3.02 -5.06
N TYR A 20 -0.20 -1.93 -5.01
CA TYR A 20 1.12 -1.81 -4.37
C TYR A 20 2.28 -2.53 -5.08
N GLY A 21 2.02 -3.32 -6.15
CA GLY A 21 3.05 -4.00 -6.94
C GLY A 21 3.55 -3.20 -8.14
N GLU A 22 2.74 -2.28 -8.67
CA GLU A 22 3.05 -1.54 -9.90
C GLU A 22 4.35 -0.75 -9.76
N PHE A 23 5.20 -0.82 -10.78
CA PHE A 23 6.50 -0.13 -10.89
C PHE A 23 7.55 -0.53 -9.85
N VAL A 24 7.33 -1.60 -9.08
CA VAL A 24 8.31 -2.12 -8.11
C VAL A 24 9.34 -3.00 -8.80
N GLN A 25 8.89 -3.87 -9.69
CA GLN A 25 9.71 -4.78 -10.48
C GLN A 25 9.81 -4.31 -11.94
N THR A 26 10.81 -4.82 -12.66
CA THR A 26 11.01 -4.52 -14.08
C THR A 26 10.00 -5.21 -15.00
N ARG A 27 9.22 -6.14 -14.48
CA ARG A 27 8.16 -6.86 -15.19
C ARG A 27 6.89 -6.86 -14.37
N GLU A 28 5.79 -6.54 -15.05
CA GLU A 28 4.46 -6.61 -14.46
C GLU A 28 3.88 -8.03 -14.53
N PRO A 29 2.88 -8.40 -13.72
CA PRO A 29 2.35 -9.76 -13.68
C PRO A 29 1.86 -10.29 -15.02
N THR A 30 1.38 -9.45 -15.93
CA THR A 30 0.96 -9.84 -17.28
C THR A 30 2.11 -10.33 -18.15
N GLU A 31 3.34 -9.89 -17.89
CA GLU A 31 4.54 -10.33 -18.60
C GLU A 31 5.07 -11.68 -18.08
N VAL A 32 4.55 -12.15 -16.96
CA VAL A 32 4.96 -13.40 -16.32
C VAL A 32 3.81 -14.41 -16.17
N GLY A 33 2.73 -14.23 -16.94
CA GLY A 33 1.68 -15.22 -17.10
C GLY A 33 0.34 -14.91 -16.46
N ALA A 34 0.10 -13.71 -15.93
CA ALA A 34 -1.24 -13.27 -15.58
C ALA A 34 -2.04 -12.92 -16.87
N ASP A 35 -3.30 -13.31 -16.93
CA ASP A 35 -4.20 -12.95 -18.04
C ASP A 35 -4.76 -11.55 -17.88
N LEU A 36 -5.00 -11.12 -16.63
CA LEU A 36 -5.49 -9.79 -16.26
C LEU A 36 -4.80 -9.32 -15.00
N ILE A 37 -4.60 -8.01 -14.93
CA ILE A 37 -4.31 -7.28 -13.69
C ILE A 37 -5.37 -6.21 -13.49
N ALA A 38 -5.64 -5.90 -12.24
CA ALA A 38 -6.44 -4.76 -11.83
C ALA A 38 -5.75 -4.04 -10.68
N GLY A 39 -5.93 -2.75 -10.61
CA GLY A 39 -5.37 -1.95 -9.53
C GLY A 39 -6.09 -0.64 -9.34
N SER A 40 -5.74 0.04 -8.29
CA SER A 40 -6.32 1.33 -7.90
C SER A 40 -5.42 2.48 -8.34
N LEU A 41 -6.01 3.53 -8.89
CA LEU A 41 -5.29 4.75 -9.27
C LEU A 41 -5.08 5.72 -8.09
N ILE A 42 -5.65 5.46 -6.91
CA ILE A 42 -5.24 6.18 -5.69
C ILE A 42 -3.96 5.61 -5.05
N LYS A 43 -3.46 4.48 -5.57
CA LYS A 43 -2.25 3.78 -5.11
C LYS A 43 -1.08 4.04 -6.08
N ASN A 44 -0.19 3.06 -6.22
CA ASN A 44 1.04 3.19 -7.01
C ASN A 44 0.80 3.84 -8.38
N ALA A 45 -0.11 3.29 -9.17
CA ALA A 45 -0.31 3.72 -10.57
C ALA A 45 -0.83 5.16 -10.74
N GLY A 46 -1.38 5.75 -9.70
CA GLY A 46 -1.82 7.16 -9.71
C GLY A 46 -0.80 8.15 -9.17
N GLY A 47 0.37 7.70 -8.72
CA GLY A 47 1.51 8.55 -8.35
C GLY A 47 1.24 9.59 -7.26
N GLY A 48 0.18 9.43 -6.45
CA GLY A 48 -0.24 10.40 -5.44
C GLY A 48 -0.96 11.62 -6.01
N ILE A 49 -1.23 11.65 -7.31
CA ILE A 49 -1.93 12.76 -8.00
C ILE A 49 -3.37 12.38 -8.30
N ALA A 50 -3.62 11.15 -8.74
CA ALA A 50 -4.96 10.67 -9.00
C ALA A 50 -5.71 10.45 -7.68
N THR A 51 -6.86 11.11 -7.54
CA THR A 51 -7.69 11.08 -6.32
C THR A 51 -8.78 10.01 -6.37
N THR A 52 -8.94 9.35 -7.50
CA THR A 52 -9.97 8.33 -7.75
C THR A 52 -9.56 7.45 -8.91
N GLY A 53 -10.32 6.37 -9.12
CA GLY A 53 -10.22 5.52 -10.30
C GLY A 53 -9.51 4.20 -10.06
N GLY A 54 -9.59 3.37 -11.07
CA GLY A 54 -8.92 2.08 -11.14
C GLY A 54 -8.62 1.73 -12.59
N TYR A 55 -7.83 0.70 -12.78
CA TYR A 55 -7.50 0.20 -14.10
C TYR A 55 -7.65 -1.32 -14.19
N ILE A 56 -7.87 -1.79 -15.40
CA ILE A 56 -7.76 -3.19 -15.77
C ILE A 56 -6.88 -3.28 -17.01
N ALA A 57 -5.87 -4.11 -16.98
CA ALA A 57 -4.97 -4.34 -18.10
C ALA A 57 -4.71 -5.85 -18.31
N GLY A 58 -4.31 -6.23 -19.52
CA GLY A 58 -4.01 -7.61 -19.85
C GLY A 58 -4.55 -8.01 -21.23
N ARG A 59 -5.03 -9.23 -21.37
CA ARG A 59 -5.53 -9.77 -22.64
C ARG A 59 -6.71 -8.95 -23.16
N ALA A 60 -6.63 -8.54 -24.42
CA ALA A 60 -7.62 -7.67 -25.05
C ALA A 60 -9.06 -8.23 -24.98
N ASP A 61 -9.24 -9.54 -25.22
CA ASP A 61 -10.55 -10.19 -25.18
C ASP A 61 -11.18 -10.17 -23.78
N LEU A 62 -10.37 -10.18 -22.72
CA LEU A 62 -10.82 -10.11 -21.34
C LEU A 62 -11.08 -8.66 -20.91
N VAL A 63 -10.20 -7.73 -21.28
CA VAL A 63 -10.40 -6.30 -21.02
C VAL A 63 -11.68 -5.80 -21.66
N GLU A 64 -11.98 -6.22 -22.89
CA GLU A 64 -13.24 -5.88 -23.57
C GLU A 64 -14.46 -6.38 -22.80
N LYS A 65 -14.45 -7.64 -22.33
CA LYS A 65 -15.55 -8.17 -21.50
C LYS A 65 -15.73 -7.39 -20.20
N CYS A 66 -14.63 -6.98 -19.56
CA CYS A 66 -14.67 -6.13 -18.37
C CYS A 66 -15.31 -4.76 -18.71
N ALA A 67 -14.98 -4.15 -19.86
CA ALA A 67 -15.55 -2.88 -20.27
C ALA A 67 -17.09 -2.97 -20.42
N TYR A 68 -17.60 -4.04 -21.03
CA TYR A 68 -19.05 -4.26 -21.12
C TYR A 68 -19.73 -4.45 -19.77
N ARG A 69 -19.02 -4.94 -18.77
CA ARG A 69 -19.55 -5.14 -17.42
C ARG A 69 -19.47 -3.88 -16.54
N LEU A 70 -18.43 -3.09 -16.70
CA LEU A 70 -18.15 -1.92 -15.87
C LEU A 70 -18.84 -0.64 -16.34
N THR A 71 -19.25 -0.59 -17.61
CA THR A 71 -19.93 0.54 -18.20
C THR A 71 -21.41 0.23 -18.42
N THR A 72 -22.07 0.98 -19.31
CA THR A 72 -23.45 0.67 -19.70
C THR A 72 -23.49 -0.62 -20.52
N PRO A 73 -24.36 -1.60 -20.19
CA PRO A 73 -24.47 -2.84 -20.94
C PRO A 73 -24.64 -2.62 -22.44
N GLY A 74 -23.82 -3.31 -23.23
CA GLY A 74 -23.84 -3.25 -24.69
C GLY A 74 -23.03 -2.11 -25.32
N LEU A 75 -22.56 -1.14 -24.57
CA LEU A 75 -21.80 0.01 -25.09
C LEU A 75 -20.28 -0.12 -24.85
N GLY A 76 -19.87 -0.91 -23.86
CA GLY A 76 -18.45 -1.15 -23.56
C GLY A 76 -17.68 0.15 -23.34
N LYS A 77 -16.47 0.25 -23.89
CA LYS A 77 -15.58 1.40 -23.75
C LYS A 77 -15.92 2.61 -24.63
N GLU A 78 -16.92 2.52 -25.46
CA GLU A 78 -17.38 3.63 -26.30
C GLU A 78 -17.96 4.78 -25.47
N VAL A 79 -18.40 4.48 -24.26
CA VAL A 79 -18.90 5.45 -23.28
C VAL A 79 -18.20 5.26 -21.94
N GLY A 80 -18.13 6.32 -21.21
CA GLY A 80 -17.54 6.34 -19.86
C GLY A 80 -17.20 7.77 -19.47
N ALA A 81 -17.76 8.21 -18.34
CA ALA A 81 -17.47 9.54 -17.85
C ALA A 81 -16.18 9.50 -17.04
N SER A 82 -15.17 10.24 -17.49
CA SER A 82 -13.94 10.48 -16.71
C SER A 82 -14.11 11.62 -15.69
N LEU A 83 -15.25 12.29 -15.68
CA LEU A 83 -15.61 13.36 -14.76
C LEU A 83 -14.56 14.51 -14.67
N GLY A 84 -13.79 14.70 -15.75
CA GLY A 84 -12.74 15.72 -15.80
C GLY A 84 -11.39 15.29 -15.20
N HIS A 85 -11.26 14.08 -14.68
CA HIS A 85 -10.04 13.59 -14.01
C HIS A 85 -8.93 13.12 -14.95
N ASN A 86 -9.13 13.08 -16.27
CA ASN A 86 -8.13 12.52 -17.21
C ASN A 86 -6.72 13.12 -17.02
N ARG A 87 -6.62 14.43 -16.80
CA ARG A 87 -5.32 15.09 -16.60
C ARG A 87 -4.60 14.53 -15.38
N GLU A 88 -5.31 14.36 -14.27
CA GLU A 88 -4.78 13.82 -13.02
C GLU A 88 -4.37 12.36 -13.18
N LEU A 89 -5.20 11.56 -13.86
CA LEU A 89 -4.92 10.14 -14.10
C LEU A 89 -3.63 9.96 -14.93
N TYR A 90 -3.48 10.68 -16.05
CA TYR A 90 -2.28 10.58 -16.89
C TYR A 90 -1.04 11.21 -16.23
N MET A 91 -1.19 12.32 -15.53
CA MET A 91 -0.11 12.94 -14.81
C MET A 91 0.36 12.07 -13.65
N GLY A 92 -0.58 11.44 -12.95
CA GLY A 92 -0.30 10.48 -11.90
C GLY A 92 0.47 9.27 -12.41
N LEU A 93 0.03 8.68 -13.53
CA LEU A 93 0.74 7.57 -14.17
C LEU A 93 2.16 7.96 -14.58
N PHE A 94 2.36 9.17 -15.10
CA PHE A 94 3.68 9.69 -15.47
C PHE A 94 4.61 9.79 -14.25
N TYR A 95 4.11 10.25 -13.10
CA TYR A 95 4.89 10.38 -11.86
C TYR A 95 4.99 9.09 -11.06
N ALA A 96 4.15 8.09 -11.33
CA ALA A 96 4.06 6.87 -10.55
C ALA A 96 5.41 6.17 -10.29
N PRO A 97 6.31 5.98 -11.27
CA PRO A 97 7.61 5.34 -11.00
C PRO A 97 8.46 6.11 -9.99
N HIS A 98 8.41 7.45 -10.02
CA HIS A 98 9.11 8.28 -9.04
C HIS A 98 8.52 8.12 -7.64
N THR A 99 7.20 8.23 -7.52
CA THR A 99 6.49 8.13 -6.24
C THR A 99 6.65 6.74 -5.61
N VAL A 100 6.57 5.68 -6.43
CA VAL A 100 6.82 4.30 -5.96
C VAL A 100 8.26 4.13 -5.49
N GLY A 101 9.23 4.75 -6.17
CA GLY A 101 10.62 4.79 -5.70
C GLY A 101 10.78 5.47 -4.33
N GLU A 102 10.03 6.54 -4.06
CA GLU A 102 10.02 7.19 -2.74
C GLU A 102 9.35 6.30 -1.66
N ALA A 103 8.26 5.62 -2.01
CA ALA A 103 7.61 4.66 -1.11
C ALA A 103 8.52 3.46 -0.78
N LEU A 104 9.26 2.94 -1.76
CA LEU A 104 10.24 1.88 -1.53
C LEU A 104 11.38 2.32 -0.60
N LYS A 105 11.93 3.52 -0.79
CA LYS A 105 12.94 4.08 0.13
C LYS A 105 12.38 4.21 1.54
N SER A 106 11.13 4.61 1.68
CA SER A 106 10.44 4.73 2.96
C SER A 106 10.30 3.37 3.65
N ALA A 107 9.86 2.36 2.92
CA ALA A 107 9.73 1.00 3.42
C ALA A 107 11.08 0.40 3.86
N VAL A 108 12.13 0.58 3.03
CA VAL A 108 13.50 0.14 3.35
C VAL A 108 14.03 0.84 4.61
N TYR A 109 13.83 2.16 4.71
CA TYR A 109 14.27 2.92 5.87
C TYR A 109 13.57 2.48 7.16
N ILE A 110 12.25 2.29 7.13
CA ILE A 110 11.47 1.81 8.28
C ILE A 110 11.95 0.42 8.68
N SER A 111 12.15 -0.47 7.71
CA SER A 111 12.68 -1.81 7.96
C SER A 111 14.04 -1.76 8.63
N ALA A 112 14.99 -0.98 8.12
CA ALA A 112 16.33 -0.85 8.70
C ALA A 112 16.28 -0.27 10.11
N LEU A 113 15.59 0.87 10.30
CA LEU A 113 15.49 1.56 11.58
C LEU A 113 14.94 0.65 12.69
N PHE A 114 13.83 -0.02 12.43
CA PHE A 114 13.18 -0.87 13.45
C PHE A 114 13.90 -2.21 13.65
N SER A 115 14.63 -2.71 12.64
CA SER A 115 15.53 -3.85 12.82
C SER A 115 16.68 -3.53 13.79
N GLU A 116 17.24 -2.34 13.75
CA GLU A 116 18.28 -1.89 14.71
C GLU A 116 17.75 -1.83 16.16
N PHE A 117 16.48 -1.52 16.35
CA PHE A 117 15.83 -1.60 17.66
C PHE A 117 15.47 -3.02 18.09
N GLY A 118 15.68 -4.03 17.24
CA GLY A 118 15.43 -5.44 17.56
C GLY A 118 14.05 -5.96 17.13
N TYR A 119 13.26 -5.16 16.44
CA TYR A 119 11.96 -5.60 15.93
C TYR A 119 12.10 -6.46 14.67
N LYS A 120 11.20 -7.42 14.51
CA LYS A 120 11.10 -8.24 13.30
C LYS A 120 10.47 -7.44 12.17
N THR A 121 11.17 -7.32 11.05
CA THR A 121 10.68 -6.67 9.83
C THR A 121 10.58 -7.65 8.67
N THR A 122 9.55 -7.52 7.84
CA THR A 122 9.36 -8.35 6.64
C THR A 122 8.74 -7.52 5.52
N PRO A 123 9.38 -7.47 4.34
CA PRO A 123 10.72 -7.96 4.01
C PRO A 123 11.83 -7.31 4.85
N ALA A 124 13.00 -7.92 4.93
CA ALA A 124 14.19 -7.26 5.47
C ALA A 124 14.60 -6.08 4.58
N TYR A 125 15.34 -5.12 5.13
CA TYR A 125 15.70 -3.89 4.42
C TYR A 125 16.55 -4.13 3.15
N ASP A 126 17.29 -5.24 3.10
CA ASP A 126 18.15 -5.66 1.98
C ASP A 126 17.51 -6.75 1.09
N ALA A 127 16.28 -7.16 1.39
CA ALA A 127 15.57 -8.16 0.61
C ALA A 127 14.96 -7.57 -0.67
N GLU A 128 14.87 -8.41 -1.70
CA GLU A 128 14.10 -8.10 -2.91
C GLU A 128 12.61 -7.92 -2.57
N ARG A 129 11.97 -6.91 -3.18
CA ARG A 129 10.57 -6.55 -2.92
C ARG A 129 9.70 -6.75 -4.15
N GLY A 130 8.51 -7.28 -3.93
CA GLY A 130 7.46 -7.38 -4.95
C GLY A 130 6.39 -6.29 -4.83
N ASP A 131 6.40 -5.55 -3.72
CA ASP A 131 5.47 -4.45 -3.43
C ASP A 131 6.12 -3.42 -2.50
N ILE A 132 5.38 -2.37 -2.16
CA ILE A 132 5.83 -1.29 -1.26
C ILE A 132 5.46 -1.53 0.21
N VAL A 133 4.83 -2.65 0.54
CA VAL A 133 4.34 -2.92 1.89
C VAL A 133 5.48 -3.38 2.80
N GLN A 134 5.53 -2.85 4.00
CA GLN A 134 6.44 -3.25 5.05
C GLN A 134 5.65 -3.73 6.27
N SER A 135 5.86 -4.97 6.70
CA SER A 135 5.33 -5.43 7.97
C SER A 135 6.36 -5.29 9.09
N LEU A 136 5.87 -4.92 10.26
CA LEU A 136 6.65 -4.70 11.46
C LEU A 136 5.98 -5.43 12.63
N GLY A 137 6.67 -6.43 13.21
CA GLY A 137 6.20 -7.18 14.38
C GLY A 137 6.47 -6.37 15.65
N LEU A 138 5.40 -5.97 16.33
CA LEU A 138 5.43 -5.08 17.50
C LEU A 138 4.83 -5.81 18.73
N GLU A 139 5.45 -6.76 19.24
CA GLU A 139 5.24 -7.59 20.43
C GLU A 139 3.90 -7.52 21.18
N ASN A 140 3.24 -6.36 21.28
CA ASN A 140 2.01 -6.14 22.04
C ASN A 140 1.16 -4.97 21.48
N GLU A 141 -0.05 -4.80 22.01
CA GLU A 141 -1.00 -3.75 21.62
C GLU A 141 -0.45 -2.34 21.90
N GLU A 142 0.20 -2.13 23.04
CA GLU A 142 0.72 -0.80 23.40
C GLU A 142 1.76 -0.31 22.39
N SER A 143 2.63 -1.20 21.94
CA SER A 143 3.62 -0.91 20.90
C SER A 143 2.95 -0.59 19.55
N LEU A 144 1.90 -1.33 19.15
CA LEU A 144 1.12 -1.03 17.94
C LEU A 144 0.50 0.37 17.99
N VAL A 145 -0.15 0.69 19.11
CA VAL A 145 -0.81 1.99 19.30
C VAL A 145 0.24 3.12 19.31
N ALA A 146 1.33 2.97 20.06
CA ALA A 146 2.39 3.97 20.12
C ALA A 146 3.04 4.22 18.77
N PHE A 147 3.32 3.15 18.00
CA PHE A 147 3.85 3.24 16.65
C PHE A 147 2.90 4.01 15.72
N CYS A 148 1.62 3.63 15.64
CA CYS A 148 0.64 4.30 14.78
C CYS A 148 0.43 5.77 15.17
N GLN A 149 0.37 6.07 16.47
CA GLN A 149 0.27 7.45 16.95
C GLN A 149 1.51 8.28 16.58
N GLY A 150 2.71 7.69 16.61
CA GLY A 150 3.93 8.34 16.18
C GLY A 150 3.96 8.61 14.67
N ILE A 151 3.58 7.64 13.84
CA ILE A 151 3.42 7.84 12.38
C ILE A 151 2.41 8.96 12.12
N GLN A 152 1.24 8.95 12.76
CA GLN A 152 0.20 9.96 12.60
C GLN A 152 0.70 11.36 12.94
N SER A 153 1.49 11.52 13.98
CA SER A 153 1.99 12.82 14.42
C SER A 153 2.92 13.53 13.41
N GLY A 154 3.49 12.77 12.47
CA GLY A 154 4.29 13.30 11.36
C GLY A 154 3.52 13.44 10.03
N SER A 155 2.27 13.04 10.00
CA SER A 155 1.45 13.05 8.78
C SER A 155 1.11 14.46 8.30
N PRO A 156 0.92 14.69 7.00
CA PRO A 156 0.61 16.02 6.47
C PRO A 156 -0.78 16.52 6.85
N ILE A 157 -1.71 15.60 7.10
CA ILE A 157 -3.09 15.90 7.49
C ILE A 157 -3.35 15.27 8.86
N ASP A 158 -4.12 15.95 9.70
CA ASP A 158 -4.59 15.48 11.00
C ASP A 158 -3.47 14.98 11.94
N SER A 159 -2.27 15.56 11.85
CA SER A 159 -1.12 15.20 12.70
C SER A 159 -1.39 15.35 14.20
N PHE A 160 -2.36 16.16 14.60
CA PHE A 160 -2.79 16.37 15.99
C PHE A 160 -3.73 15.27 16.51
N VAL A 161 -4.27 14.42 15.62
CA VAL A 161 -5.16 13.30 16.01
C VAL A 161 -4.32 12.19 16.62
N LEU A 162 -4.84 11.62 17.71
CA LEU A 162 -4.27 10.43 18.33
C LEU A 162 -5.13 9.22 17.92
N PRO A 163 -4.68 8.38 16.99
CA PRO A 163 -5.42 7.18 16.62
C PRO A 163 -5.52 6.21 17.80
N GLU A 164 -6.71 5.64 17.95
CA GLU A 164 -7.04 4.64 18.97
C GLU A 164 -7.64 3.39 18.30
N PRO A 165 -7.53 2.21 18.94
CA PRO A 165 -8.16 1.00 18.43
C PRO A 165 -9.69 1.13 18.36
N TRP A 166 -10.28 0.87 17.20
CA TRP A 166 -11.72 0.94 16.96
C TRP A 166 -12.21 -0.23 16.11
N ASP A 167 -13.51 -0.48 16.14
CA ASP A 167 -14.12 -1.54 15.36
C ASP A 167 -14.25 -1.11 13.90
N MET A 168 -13.59 -1.84 13.01
CA MET A 168 -13.56 -1.54 11.56
C MET A 168 -14.34 -2.62 10.80
N PRO A 169 -15.26 -2.25 9.89
CA PRO A 169 -15.97 -3.22 9.06
C PRO A 169 -15.00 -4.12 8.27
N GLY A 170 -15.22 -5.43 8.32
CA GLY A 170 -14.39 -6.42 7.63
C GLY A 170 -13.23 -6.96 8.44
N TYR A 171 -13.04 -6.52 9.69
CA TYR A 171 -12.06 -7.06 10.63
C TYR A 171 -12.74 -7.73 11.81
N ASP A 172 -12.18 -8.86 12.25
CA ASP A 172 -12.64 -9.58 13.45
C ASP A 172 -12.03 -9.05 14.76
N SER A 173 -11.09 -8.11 14.65
CA SER A 173 -10.43 -7.43 15.78
C SER A 173 -10.46 -5.93 15.58
N LYS A 174 -10.33 -5.17 16.66
CA LYS A 174 -10.09 -3.72 16.54
C LYS A 174 -8.85 -3.44 15.73
N VAL A 175 -8.82 -2.29 15.07
CA VAL A 175 -7.68 -1.82 14.26
C VAL A 175 -7.31 -0.42 14.73
N VAL A 176 -6.03 -0.15 14.88
CA VAL A 176 -5.51 1.21 14.97
C VAL A 176 -4.87 1.58 13.64
N MET A 177 -5.22 2.76 13.10
CA MET A 177 -4.70 3.23 11.81
C MET A 177 -4.04 4.60 11.95
N ALA A 178 -2.86 4.74 11.35
CA ALA A 178 -2.29 6.03 11.01
C ALA A 178 -2.52 6.28 9.51
N ALA A 179 -3.34 7.27 9.19
CA ALA A 179 -3.77 7.55 7.82
C ALA A 179 -4.00 9.05 7.58
N GLY A 180 -3.05 9.87 7.98
CA GLY A 180 -3.08 11.31 7.76
C GLY A 180 -2.70 11.69 6.33
N ALA A 181 -3.61 11.45 5.39
CA ALA A 181 -3.40 11.51 3.95
C ALA A 181 -4.37 12.48 3.25
N PHE A 182 -3.97 13.02 2.09
CA PHE A 182 -4.81 13.89 1.26
C PHE A 182 -5.93 13.11 0.58
N THR A 183 -5.69 11.83 0.26
CA THR A 183 -6.68 10.93 -0.33
C THR A 183 -7.20 10.00 0.75
N LEU A 184 -8.52 9.98 0.96
CA LEU A 184 -9.15 9.09 1.93
C LEU A 184 -9.00 7.63 1.54
N GLY A 185 -8.72 6.78 2.52
CA GLY A 185 -8.52 5.35 2.34
C GLY A 185 -7.05 4.97 2.13
N SER A 186 -6.80 3.69 1.84
CA SER A 186 -5.46 3.16 1.60
C SER A 186 -4.95 3.60 0.23
N SER A 187 -4.05 4.58 0.21
CA SER A 187 -3.45 5.19 -1.00
C SER A 187 -1.94 4.92 -1.07
N ILE A 188 -1.26 5.57 -2.03
CA ILE A 188 0.22 5.58 -2.10
C ILE A 188 0.85 6.50 -1.03
N GLU A 189 0.06 7.24 -0.28
CA GLU A 189 0.52 8.06 0.82
C GLU A 189 0.87 7.19 2.03
N LEU A 190 1.75 7.68 2.90
CA LEU A 190 2.17 6.91 4.06
C LEU A 190 1.01 6.61 4.99
N SER A 191 0.80 5.33 5.26
CA SER A 191 -0.16 4.86 6.26
C SER A 191 0.36 3.64 6.99
N ALA A 192 -0.21 3.35 8.16
CA ALA A 192 0.06 2.15 8.93
C ALA A 192 -1.26 1.58 9.46
N ASP A 193 -1.50 0.32 9.16
CA ASP A 193 -2.67 -0.44 9.59
C ASP A 193 -2.23 -1.50 10.59
N ALA A 194 -2.79 -1.48 11.79
CA ALA A 194 -2.39 -2.39 12.86
C ALA A 194 -3.61 -3.03 13.55
N PRO A 195 -4.02 -4.23 13.10
CA PRO A 195 -5.03 -5.01 13.80
C PRO A 195 -4.57 -5.42 15.20
N ILE A 196 -5.42 -5.18 16.19
CA ILE A 196 -5.13 -5.51 17.59
C ILE A 196 -5.40 -7.00 17.82
N ARG A 197 -4.43 -7.79 17.41
CA ARG A 197 -4.44 -9.26 17.58
C ARG A 197 -3.02 -9.81 17.45
N GLU A 198 -2.74 -10.92 18.10
CA GLU A 198 -1.51 -11.66 17.87
C GLU A 198 -1.39 -12.15 16.42
N PRO A 199 -0.18 -12.10 15.86
CA PRO A 199 1.11 -11.75 16.48
C PRO A 199 1.49 -10.25 16.44
N PHE A 200 0.57 -9.32 16.56
CA PHE A 200 0.76 -7.86 16.67
C PHE A 200 1.65 -7.25 15.58
N TYR A 201 1.19 -7.28 14.34
CA TYR A 201 1.89 -6.67 13.22
C TYR A 201 1.23 -5.35 12.79
N ALA A 202 2.07 -4.35 12.55
CA ALA A 202 1.70 -3.17 11.77
C ALA A 202 2.08 -3.40 10.29
N TRP A 203 1.19 -3.01 9.39
CA TRP A 203 1.38 -3.01 7.94
C TRP A 203 1.52 -1.59 7.47
N ILE A 204 2.70 -1.24 6.98
CA ILE A 204 3.06 0.12 6.57
C ILE A 204 3.20 0.14 5.05
N GLN A 205 2.64 1.14 4.40
CA GLN A 205 2.76 1.32 2.96
C GLN A 205 2.82 2.78 2.57
N GLY A 206 3.39 3.05 1.41
CA GLY A 206 3.39 4.34 0.79
C GLY A 206 4.43 5.32 1.32
N GLY A 207 4.22 6.55 0.90
CA GLY A 207 5.09 7.69 1.17
C GLY A 207 5.34 8.48 -0.11
N LEU A 208 4.72 9.65 -0.26
CA LEU A 208 4.86 10.50 -1.45
C LEU A 208 6.28 11.03 -1.62
N ASN A 209 6.99 11.19 -0.52
CA ASN A 209 8.42 11.48 -0.51
C ASN A 209 9.10 10.86 0.72
N PHE A 210 10.32 10.44 0.53
CA PHE A 210 11.13 9.79 1.55
C PHE A 210 11.36 10.65 2.80
N HIS A 211 11.56 11.96 2.63
CA HIS A 211 11.91 12.83 3.76
C HIS A 211 10.76 12.96 4.78
N SER A 212 9.52 13.09 4.30
CA SER A 212 8.34 13.10 5.17
C SER A 212 8.16 11.74 5.87
N ALA A 213 8.25 10.65 5.15
CA ALA A 213 8.13 9.31 5.71
C ALA A 213 9.22 9.01 6.75
N LYS A 214 10.45 9.47 6.51
CA LYS A 214 11.55 9.39 7.48
C LYS A 214 11.21 10.11 8.78
N ILE A 215 10.64 11.33 8.70
CA ILE A 215 10.22 12.07 9.90
C ILE A 215 9.15 11.30 10.66
N CYS A 216 8.13 10.78 9.96
CA CYS A 216 7.07 9.97 10.59
C CYS A 216 7.65 8.74 11.33
N ALA A 217 8.58 8.03 10.69
CA ALA A 217 9.23 6.87 11.31
C ALA A 217 10.08 7.24 12.54
N MET A 218 10.79 8.38 12.49
CA MET A 218 11.55 8.88 13.63
C MET A 218 10.65 9.30 14.80
N LEU A 219 9.51 9.92 14.51
CA LEU A 219 8.51 10.28 15.53
C LEU A 219 7.85 9.05 16.13
N ALA A 220 7.63 7.99 15.35
CA ALA A 220 7.17 6.71 15.85
C ALA A 220 8.21 6.09 16.82
N ALA A 221 9.46 6.04 16.42
CA ALA A 221 10.55 5.56 17.29
C ALA A 221 10.69 6.41 18.56
N GLN A 222 10.62 7.74 18.46
CA GLN A 222 10.68 8.65 19.60
C GLN A 222 9.52 8.38 20.58
N LYS A 223 8.31 8.25 20.10
CA LYS A 223 7.14 7.96 20.93
C LYS A 223 7.24 6.61 21.63
N MET A 224 7.76 5.61 20.95
CA MET A 224 8.00 4.29 21.53
C MET A 224 9.13 4.33 22.57
N LEU A 225 10.19 5.10 22.33
CA LEU A 225 11.27 5.32 23.29
C LEU A 225 10.76 5.97 24.57
N GLU A 226 9.97 7.05 24.46
CA GLU A 226 9.39 7.77 25.60
C GLU A 226 8.50 6.88 26.49
N LYS A 227 7.93 5.83 25.90
CA LYS A 227 7.11 4.84 26.61
C LYS A 227 7.90 3.61 27.10
N GLY A 228 9.20 3.53 26.81
CA GLY A 228 10.03 2.38 27.17
C GLY A 228 9.68 1.10 26.40
N LEU A 229 9.23 1.26 25.15
CA LEU A 229 8.76 0.15 24.29
C LEU A 229 9.80 -0.29 23.25
N LEU A 230 11.01 0.26 23.26
CA LEU A 230 12.09 -0.17 22.36
C LEU A 230 12.94 -1.26 23.02
N PRO A 231 13.04 -2.48 22.44
CA PRO A 231 13.70 -3.63 23.10
C PRO A 231 15.19 -3.45 23.39
N ASN A 232 15.91 -2.70 22.56
CA ASN A 232 17.38 -2.57 22.62
C ASN A 232 17.86 -1.15 22.97
N VAL A 233 17.04 -0.36 23.65
CA VAL A 233 17.40 1.01 24.06
C VAL A 233 17.17 1.21 25.55
#